data_38506ca2034a9773b9c4478ae3eece61
#
_entry.id   38506ca2034a9773b9c4478ae3eece61
#
_cell.length_a   1.000
_cell.length_b   1.000
_cell.length_c   1.000
_cell.angle_alpha   90.00
_cell.angle_beta   90.00
_cell.angle_gamma   90.00
#
_symmetry.space_group_name_H-M   'P 1'
#
loop_
_entity.id
_entity.type
_entity.pdbx_description
1 polymer ?
#
loop_
_entity_poly.entity_id
_entity_poly.type
_entity_poly.pdbx_seq_one_letter_code
_entity_poly.pdbx_strand_id
1 'polypeptide(L)'
;DAAAAFRAHMSEVRGISRGDEENFRLLNSFNDIFVAIGIAIMLFAAGAIGQQIGKLIVPVQAWDWSVEASEAAWAAYQQQSSLSTAVSVAIAAGLVALTAWPLAEFFTRRRRMALPSIILLLAFVGGVFIGTTALGVVLVGTEQGEPLAGYFVAGAGLIAALAAWLHWLRFKVPITIAAGAAALSATAIGLALSALAPLDIDKGNIALWLVFVAGLAVFAFAMRWDLQDPARTTRRSDVAFWLHLLAAPMI
;
A
#
# COMPACT_ATOMS: atom_id res chain seq x y z
N ASP A 1 -44.72 34.96 7.64
CA ASP A 1 -45.15 33.54 7.77
C ASP A 1 -44.15 32.82 8.65
N ALA A 2 -44.57 32.41 9.87
CA ALA A 2 -43.69 31.77 10.88
C ALA A 2 -43.05 30.46 10.36
N ALA A 3 -43.71 29.73 9.48
CA ALA A 3 -43.19 28.49 8.88
C ALA A 3 -42.06 28.76 7.86
N ALA A 4 -42.07 29.90 7.20
CA ALA A 4 -40.98 30.30 6.30
C ALA A 4 -39.77 30.78 7.10
N ALA A 5 -39.97 31.57 8.17
CA ALA A 5 -38.92 32.00 9.07
C ALA A 5 -38.25 30.82 9.80
N PHE A 6 -39.04 29.82 10.25
CA PHE A 6 -38.52 28.61 10.86
C PHE A 6 -37.70 27.77 9.87
N ARG A 7 -38.15 27.62 8.62
CA ARG A 7 -37.39 26.92 7.57
C ARG A 7 -36.09 27.63 7.21
N ALA A 8 -36.10 28.99 7.13
CA ALA A 8 -34.91 29.78 6.89
C ALA A 8 -33.91 29.61 8.04
N HIS A 9 -34.39 29.71 9.30
CA HIS A 9 -33.56 29.49 10.48
C HIS A 9 -33.01 28.08 10.56
N MET A 10 -33.78 27.06 10.26
CA MET A 10 -33.33 25.66 10.22
C MET A 10 -32.32 25.40 9.07
N SER A 11 -32.43 26.10 7.94
CA SER A 11 -31.45 26.03 6.86
C SER A 11 -30.14 26.70 7.21
N GLU A 12 -30.20 27.80 7.97
CA GLU A 12 -29.06 28.54 8.47
C GLU A 12 -28.32 27.78 9.56
N VAL A 13 -29.05 27.21 10.54
CA VAL A 13 -28.49 26.30 11.58
C VAL A 13 -27.88 25.07 10.98
N ARG A 14 -28.51 24.45 9.96
CA ARG A 14 -27.90 23.31 9.22
C ARG A 14 -26.70 23.71 8.37
N GLY A 15 -26.62 24.97 7.92
CA GLY A 15 -25.47 25.53 7.22
C GLY A 15 -24.29 25.79 8.17
N ILE A 16 -24.58 26.28 9.39
CA ILE A 16 -23.57 26.55 10.42
C ILE A 16 -23.01 25.25 11.02
N SER A 17 -23.84 24.22 11.20
CA SER A 17 -23.36 22.93 11.70
C SER A 17 -22.50 22.13 10.71
N ARG A 18 -22.43 22.56 9.43
CA ARG A 18 -21.58 21.93 8.42
C ARG A 18 -20.13 22.42 8.41
N GLY A 19 -19.83 23.52 9.10
CA GLY A 19 -18.50 24.12 9.11
C GLY A 19 -17.53 23.56 10.15
N ASP A 20 -18.01 22.87 11.19
CA ASP A 20 -17.16 22.49 12.34
C ASP A 20 -17.15 20.98 12.65
N GLU A 21 -17.99 20.19 12.01
CA GLU A 21 -17.88 18.74 12.07
C GLU A 21 -17.13 18.27 10.83
N GLU A 22 -15.83 18.10 10.95
CA GLU A 22 -15.08 17.22 10.06
C GLU A 22 -15.74 15.85 10.16
N ASN A 23 -16.70 15.59 9.27
CA ASN A 23 -17.37 14.30 9.14
C ASN A 23 -16.36 13.27 8.62
N PHE A 24 -15.38 12.96 9.46
CA PHE A 24 -14.43 11.87 9.26
C PHE A 24 -15.19 10.55 9.46
N ARG A 25 -16.15 10.28 8.57
CA ARG A 25 -16.92 9.04 8.57
C ARG A 25 -16.10 7.92 7.97
N LEU A 26 -15.03 7.52 8.68
CA LEU A 26 -14.38 6.23 8.43
C LEU A 26 -15.36 5.06 8.63
N LEU A 27 -16.39 5.28 9.44
CA LEU A 27 -17.44 4.31 9.75
C LEU A 27 -18.80 4.94 9.40
N ASN A 28 -19.41 4.49 8.32
CA ASN A 28 -20.77 4.89 7.97
C ASN A 28 -21.82 4.15 8.82
N SER A 29 -21.49 2.96 9.30
CA SER A 29 -22.32 2.16 10.19
C SER A 29 -21.48 1.12 10.93
N PHE A 30 -22.02 0.58 12.03
CA PHE A 30 -21.40 -0.53 12.74
C PHE A 30 -21.20 -1.77 11.86
N ASN A 31 -22.02 -1.93 10.83
CA ASN A 31 -21.90 -2.97 9.82
C ASN A 31 -20.59 -2.89 9.01
N ASP A 32 -20.03 -1.69 8.81
CA ASP A 32 -18.77 -1.50 8.06
C ASP A 32 -17.61 -2.24 8.73
N ILE A 33 -17.62 -2.33 10.07
CA ILE A 33 -16.59 -3.05 10.84
C ILE A 33 -16.68 -4.56 10.56
N PHE A 34 -17.87 -5.15 10.63
CA PHE A 34 -18.03 -6.58 10.38
C PHE A 34 -17.68 -6.97 8.95
N VAL A 35 -18.08 -6.14 7.99
CA VAL A 35 -17.73 -6.33 6.58
C VAL A 35 -16.21 -6.22 6.40
N ALA A 36 -15.56 -5.24 7.04
CA ALA A 36 -14.11 -5.06 6.99
C ALA A 36 -13.36 -6.28 7.57
N ILE A 37 -13.84 -6.84 8.69
CA ILE A 37 -13.29 -8.07 9.27
C ILE A 37 -13.46 -9.24 8.29
N GLY A 38 -14.64 -9.41 7.70
CA GLY A 38 -14.89 -10.46 6.71
C GLY A 38 -13.96 -10.36 5.49
N ILE A 39 -13.76 -9.13 4.98
CA ILE A 39 -12.82 -8.85 3.89
C ILE A 39 -11.39 -9.19 4.31
N ALA A 40 -10.96 -8.78 5.50
CA ALA A 40 -9.62 -9.07 6.00
C ALA A 40 -9.37 -10.59 6.09
N ILE A 41 -10.35 -11.36 6.57
CA ILE A 41 -10.26 -12.83 6.62
C ILE A 41 -10.14 -13.41 5.20
N MET A 42 -10.93 -12.93 4.23
CA MET A 42 -10.88 -13.39 2.84
C MET A 42 -9.52 -13.09 2.20
N LEU A 43 -8.97 -11.89 2.41
CA LEU A 43 -7.66 -11.50 1.90
C LEU A 43 -6.53 -12.34 2.55
N PHE A 44 -6.62 -12.58 3.85
CA PHE A 44 -5.68 -13.45 4.56
C PHE A 44 -5.74 -14.88 4.02
N ALA A 45 -6.93 -15.43 3.81
CA ALA A 45 -7.12 -16.76 3.23
C ALA A 45 -6.54 -16.84 1.81
N ALA A 46 -6.76 -15.83 0.97
CA ALA A 46 -6.18 -15.75 -0.37
C ALA A 46 -4.63 -15.75 -0.32
N GLY A 47 -4.05 -14.98 0.60
CA GLY A 47 -2.61 -14.96 0.83
C GLY A 47 -2.08 -16.30 1.32
N ALA A 48 -2.76 -16.94 2.28
CA ALA A 48 -2.38 -18.24 2.81
C ALA A 48 -2.42 -19.36 1.74
N ILE A 49 -3.46 -19.36 0.91
CA ILE A 49 -3.57 -20.28 -0.24
C ILE A 49 -2.41 -20.05 -1.21
N GLY A 50 -2.10 -18.78 -1.54
CA GLY A 50 -0.98 -18.45 -2.42
C GLY A 50 0.36 -18.91 -1.87
N GLN A 51 0.59 -18.76 -0.58
CA GLN A 51 1.80 -19.28 0.06
C GLN A 51 1.91 -20.81 -0.04
N GLN A 52 0.82 -21.55 0.18
CA GLN A 52 0.84 -22.99 0.05
C GLN A 52 1.09 -23.42 -1.41
N ILE A 53 0.48 -22.75 -2.38
CA ILE A 53 0.74 -23.02 -3.80
C ILE A 53 2.23 -22.80 -4.12
N GLY A 54 2.83 -21.71 -3.65
CA GLY A 54 4.24 -21.43 -3.88
C GLY A 54 5.18 -22.51 -3.28
N LYS A 55 4.89 -22.97 -2.06
CA LYS A 55 5.63 -24.06 -1.42
C LYS A 55 5.48 -25.40 -2.15
N LEU A 56 4.36 -25.64 -2.83
CA LEU A 56 4.16 -26.83 -3.66
C LEU A 56 4.94 -26.73 -4.98
N ILE A 57 5.10 -25.53 -5.54
CA ILE A 57 5.85 -25.30 -6.78
C ILE A 57 7.35 -25.40 -6.54
N VAL A 58 7.83 -24.82 -5.44
CA VAL A 58 9.25 -24.86 -5.04
C VAL A 58 9.34 -25.47 -3.63
N PRO A 59 9.28 -26.80 -3.52
CA PRO A 59 9.37 -27.47 -2.23
C PRO A 59 10.78 -27.35 -1.66
N VAL A 60 10.87 -27.09 -0.36
CA VAL A 60 12.12 -27.06 0.40
C VAL A 60 12.05 -28.16 1.44
N GLN A 61 13.04 -29.05 1.45
CA GLN A 61 13.18 -30.04 2.51
C GLN A 61 13.65 -29.35 3.78
N ALA A 62 13.17 -29.83 4.93
CA ALA A 62 13.64 -29.32 6.21
C ALA A 62 15.14 -29.59 6.34
N TRP A 63 15.88 -28.61 6.86
CA TRP A 63 17.31 -28.78 7.10
C TRP A 63 17.53 -29.78 8.24
N ASP A 64 18.40 -30.78 7.98
CA ASP A 64 18.78 -31.78 8.99
C ASP A 64 19.96 -31.25 9.82
N TRP A 65 19.65 -30.79 11.04
CA TRP A 65 20.64 -30.29 11.99
C TRP A 65 21.51 -31.37 12.64
N SER A 66 21.21 -32.65 12.40
CA SER A 66 21.97 -33.79 12.95
C SER A 66 23.21 -34.16 12.10
N VAL A 67 23.26 -33.63 10.87
CA VAL A 67 24.34 -33.92 9.92
C VAL A 67 25.26 -32.69 9.83
N GLU A 68 26.58 -32.94 9.96
CA GLU A 68 27.59 -31.93 9.71
C GLU A 68 27.61 -31.62 8.20
N ALA A 69 27.12 -30.46 7.81
CA ALA A 69 26.95 -30.09 6.41
C ALA A 69 28.13 -29.23 5.93
N SER A 70 28.50 -29.40 4.67
CA SER A 70 29.46 -28.53 4.01
C SER A 70 28.87 -27.15 3.77
N GLU A 71 29.73 -26.13 3.69
CA GLU A 71 29.31 -24.75 3.34
C GLU A 71 28.52 -24.72 2.01
N ALA A 72 28.91 -25.54 1.03
CA ALA A 72 28.20 -25.63 -0.24
C ALA A 72 26.78 -26.20 -0.10
N ALA A 73 26.57 -27.16 0.78
CA ALA A 73 25.23 -27.71 1.05
C ALA A 73 24.34 -26.69 1.75
N TRP A 74 24.91 -25.94 2.69
CA TRP A 74 24.20 -24.84 3.35
C TRP A 74 23.82 -23.72 2.38
N ALA A 75 24.74 -23.30 1.51
CA ALA A 75 24.48 -22.29 0.49
C ALA A 75 23.37 -22.72 -0.48
N ALA A 76 23.39 -23.98 -0.95
CA ALA A 76 22.35 -24.53 -1.80
C ALA A 76 20.97 -24.54 -1.12
N TYR A 77 20.91 -24.93 0.17
CA TYR A 77 19.68 -24.87 0.96
C TYR A 77 19.15 -23.44 1.09
N GLN A 78 20.02 -22.49 1.41
CA GLN A 78 19.65 -21.07 1.52
C GLN A 78 19.09 -20.53 0.20
N GLN A 79 19.74 -20.84 -0.92
CA GLN A 79 19.28 -20.43 -2.24
C GLN A 79 17.89 -21.01 -2.57
N GLN A 80 17.68 -22.29 -2.34
CA GLN A 80 16.39 -22.95 -2.58
C GLN A 80 15.30 -22.41 -1.67
N SER A 81 15.60 -22.19 -0.38
CA SER A 81 14.68 -21.60 0.60
C SER A 81 14.27 -20.19 0.24
N SER A 82 15.23 -19.36 -0.21
CA SER A 82 14.98 -17.98 -0.65
C SER A 82 14.11 -17.96 -1.91
N LEU A 83 14.37 -18.84 -2.88
CA LEU A 83 13.54 -18.96 -4.09
C LEU A 83 12.12 -19.41 -3.75
N SER A 84 11.96 -20.41 -2.88
CA SER A 84 10.65 -20.88 -2.41
C SER A 84 9.86 -19.76 -1.73
N THR A 85 10.53 -18.97 -0.90
CA THR A 85 9.94 -17.84 -0.22
C THR A 85 9.51 -16.77 -1.23
N ALA A 86 10.37 -16.40 -2.17
CA ALA A 86 10.06 -15.41 -3.19
C ALA A 86 8.88 -15.82 -4.07
N VAL A 87 8.84 -17.08 -4.54
CA VAL A 87 7.71 -17.62 -5.32
C VAL A 87 6.43 -17.61 -4.49
N SER A 88 6.50 -18.06 -3.23
CA SER A 88 5.34 -18.10 -2.33
C SER A 88 4.78 -16.70 -2.06
N VAL A 89 5.65 -15.72 -1.83
CA VAL A 89 5.26 -14.32 -1.62
C VAL A 89 4.67 -13.71 -2.89
N ALA A 90 5.27 -13.97 -4.06
CA ALA A 90 4.77 -13.45 -5.33
C ALA A 90 3.34 -13.95 -5.61
N ILE A 91 3.09 -15.26 -5.44
CA ILE A 91 1.76 -15.86 -5.66
C ILE A 91 0.77 -15.36 -4.60
N ALA A 92 1.16 -15.34 -3.33
CA ALA A 92 0.31 -14.86 -2.24
C ALA A 92 -0.14 -13.41 -2.46
N ALA A 93 0.81 -12.51 -2.73
CA ALA A 93 0.54 -11.10 -2.97
C ALA A 93 -0.30 -10.88 -4.25
N GLY A 94 -0.02 -11.64 -5.30
CA GLY A 94 -0.83 -11.65 -6.52
C GLY A 94 -2.28 -12.07 -6.27
N LEU A 95 -2.51 -13.15 -5.50
CA LEU A 95 -3.87 -13.61 -5.15
C LEU A 95 -4.59 -12.59 -4.26
N VAL A 96 -3.89 -11.95 -3.33
CA VAL A 96 -4.46 -10.86 -2.51
C VAL A 96 -4.90 -9.71 -3.40
N ALA A 97 -4.06 -9.25 -4.33
CA ALA A 97 -4.40 -8.16 -5.25
C ALA A 97 -5.57 -8.53 -6.17
N LEU A 98 -5.56 -9.74 -6.74
CA LEU A 98 -6.64 -10.25 -7.59
C LEU A 98 -7.96 -10.40 -6.83
N THR A 99 -7.94 -10.76 -5.56
CA THR A 99 -9.13 -10.85 -4.71
C THR A 99 -9.64 -9.47 -4.33
N ALA A 100 -8.74 -8.53 -4.05
CA ALA A 100 -9.10 -7.18 -3.61
C ALA A 100 -9.88 -6.40 -4.69
N TRP A 101 -9.54 -6.55 -5.98
CA TRP A 101 -10.20 -5.79 -7.06
C TRP A 101 -11.70 -6.08 -7.19
N PRO A 102 -12.19 -7.33 -7.36
CA PRO A 102 -13.62 -7.61 -7.47
C PRO A 102 -14.38 -7.27 -6.19
N LEU A 103 -13.75 -7.44 -5.00
CA LEU A 103 -14.36 -7.00 -3.75
C LEU A 103 -14.51 -5.47 -3.72
N ALA A 104 -13.55 -4.70 -4.28
CA ALA A 104 -13.67 -3.25 -4.40
C ALA A 104 -14.80 -2.85 -5.36
N GLU A 105 -15.04 -3.57 -6.46
CA GLU A 105 -16.19 -3.30 -7.35
C GLU A 105 -17.52 -3.41 -6.59
N PHE A 106 -17.63 -4.35 -5.64
CA PHE A 106 -18.84 -4.53 -4.85
C PHE A 106 -18.90 -3.55 -3.67
N PHE A 107 -17.91 -3.55 -2.78
CA PHE A 107 -17.99 -2.81 -1.52
C PHE A 107 -17.67 -1.32 -1.70
N THR A 108 -16.72 -0.96 -2.53
CA THR A 108 -16.34 0.44 -2.77
C THR A 108 -17.30 1.11 -3.75
N ARG A 109 -17.58 0.49 -4.89
CA ARG A 109 -18.36 1.13 -5.94
C ARG A 109 -19.87 1.04 -5.72
N ARG A 110 -20.38 -0.17 -5.40
CA ARG A 110 -21.85 -0.38 -5.25
C ARG A 110 -22.35 -0.03 -3.87
N ARG A 111 -21.63 -0.46 -2.81
CA ARG A 111 -22.05 -0.25 -1.41
C ARG A 111 -21.50 1.05 -0.81
N ARG A 112 -20.45 1.65 -1.38
CA ARG A 112 -19.82 2.92 -0.94
C ARG A 112 -19.42 2.89 0.54
N MET A 113 -18.89 1.76 1.00
CA MET A 113 -18.42 1.56 2.37
C MET A 113 -17.00 2.09 2.52
N ALA A 114 -16.76 2.98 3.48
CA ALA A 114 -15.48 3.67 3.62
C ALA A 114 -14.35 2.75 4.10
N LEU A 115 -14.52 2.08 5.24
CA LEU A 115 -13.49 1.21 5.83
C LEU A 115 -13.11 0.03 4.92
N PRO A 116 -14.07 -0.73 4.36
CA PRO A 116 -13.78 -1.73 3.34
C PRO A 116 -12.98 -1.20 2.15
N SER A 117 -13.30 0.01 1.67
CA SER A 117 -12.60 0.63 0.53
C SER A 117 -11.12 0.88 0.81
N ILE A 118 -10.79 1.32 2.04
CA ILE A 118 -9.42 1.56 2.47
C ILE A 118 -8.64 0.23 2.50
N ILE A 119 -9.20 -0.81 3.14
CA ILE A 119 -8.55 -2.12 3.25
C ILE A 119 -8.29 -2.72 1.87
N LEU A 120 -9.29 -2.69 0.99
CA LEU A 120 -9.21 -3.25 -0.36
C LEU A 120 -8.19 -2.50 -1.23
N LEU A 121 -8.13 -1.18 -1.13
CA LEU A 121 -7.10 -0.40 -1.80
C LEU A 121 -5.70 -0.79 -1.34
N LEU A 122 -5.46 -0.80 -0.02
CA LEU A 122 -4.16 -1.12 0.55
C LEU A 122 -3.74 -2.56 0.20
N ALA A 123 -4.67 -3.51 0.22
CA ALA A 123 -4.44 -4.88 -0.20
C ALA A 123 -4.11 -4.98 -1.70
N PHE A 124 -4.80 -4.23 -2.55
CA PHE A 124 -4.55 -4.22 -3.99
C PHE A 124 -3.18 -3.61 -4.32
N VAL A 125 -2.93 -2.36 -3.90
CA VAL A 125 -1.67 -1.66 -4.21
C VAL A 125 -0.48 -2.31 -3.51
N GLY A 126 -0.63 -2.70 -2.24
CA GLY A 126 0.38 -3.42 -1.47
C GLY A 126 0.68 -4.80 -2.06
N GLY A 127 -0.36 -5.53 -2.46
CA GLY A 127 -0.21 -6.83 -3.13
C GLY A 127 0.53 -6.71 -4.46
N VAL A 128 0.23 -5.70 -5.27
CA VAL A 128 0.98 -5.41 -6.51
C VAL A 128 2.43 -5.09 -6.20
N PHE A 129 2.71 -4.22 -5.22
CA PHE A 129 4.08 -3.85 -4.85
C PHE A 129 4.90 -5.05 -4.37
N ILE A 130 4.37 -5.78 -3.39
CA ILE A 130 5.06 -6.94 -2.79
C ILE A 130 5.23 -8.06 -3.84
N GLY A 131 4.18 -8.34 -4.62
CA GLY A 131 4.20 -9.39 -5.63
C GLY A 131 5.21 -9.12 -6.74
N THR A 132 5.29 -7.86 -7.22
CA THR A 132 6.26 -7.47 -8.26
C THR A 132 7.69 -7.42 -7.74
N THR A 133 7.91 -7.01 -6.49
CA THR A 133 9.24 -7.09 -5.84
C THR A 133 9.69 -8.55 -5.74
N ALA A 134 8.83 -9.43 -5.22
CA ALA A 134 9.14 -10.85 -5.09
C ALA A 134 9.38 -11.53 -6.45
N LEU A 135 8.59 -11.17 -7.47
CA LEU A 135 8.79 -11.65 -8.85
C LEU A 135 10.15 -11.22 -9.40
N GLY A 136 10.61 -10.00 -9.11
CA GLY A 136 11.95 -9.53 -9.47
C GLY A 136 13.04 -10.45 -8.90
N VAL A 137 12.94 -10.83 -7.63
CA VAL A 137 13.86 -11.78 -6.99
C VAL A 137 13.81 -13.17 -7.65
N VAL A 138 12.62 -13.66 -8.02
CA VAL A 138 12.46 -14.94 -8.72
C VAL A 138 13.15 -14.94 -10.09
N LEU A 139 13.03 -13.84 -10.85
CA LEU A 139 13.55 -13.74 -12.22
C LEU A 139 15.08 -13.59 -12.28
N VAL A 140 15.68 -12.90 -11.31
CA VAL A 140 17.11 -12.56 -11.31
C VAL A 140 17.93 -13.50 -10.43
N GLY A 141 17.27 -14.17 -9.48
CA GLY A 141 17.93 -15.04 -8.51
C GLY A 141 18.39 -14.28 -7.26
N THR A 142 18.67 -15.03 -6.20
CA THR A 142 19.00 -14.46 -4.89
C THR A 142 20.46 -14.00 -4.78
N GLU A 143 21.37 -14.57 -5.55
CA GLU A 143 22.80 -14.21 -5.52
C GLU A 143 23.08 -12.81 -6.08
N GLN A 144 22.28 -12.38 -7.07
CA GLN A 144 22.36 -11.04 -7.65
C GLN A 144 21.37 -10.06 -7.01
N GLY A 145 20.57 -10.52 -6.05
CA GLY A 145 19.48 -9.74 -5.45
C GLY A 145 19.97 -8.52 -4.66
N GLU A 146 21.09 -8.61 -3.94
CA GLU A 146 21.59 -7.49 -3.14
C GLU A 146 21.96 -6.26 -3.99
N PRO A 147 22.80 -6.34 -5.06
CA PRO A 147 23.12 -5.18 -5.87
C PRO A 147 21.91 -4.62 -6.63
N LEU A 148 20.90 -5.45 -6.93
CA LEU A 148 19.73 -5.09 -7.72
C LEU A 148 18.49 -4.77 -6.85
N ALA A 149 18.54 -4.97 -5.54
CA ALA A 149 17.41 -4.80 -4.63
C ALA A 149 16.72 -3.43 -4.77
N GLY A 150 17.50 -2.37 -4.87
CA GLY A 150 16.96 -1.02 -5.07
C GLY A 150 16.21 -0.86 -6.40
N TYR A 151 16.71 -1.48 -7.48
CA TYR A 151 16.01 -1.45 -8.78
C TYR A 151 14.71 -2.27 -8.74
N PHE A 152 14.66 -3.39 -7.99
CA PHE A 152 13.42 -4.14 -7.81
C PHE A 152 12.38 -3.32 -7.05
N VAL A 153 12.79 -2.65 -5.96
CA VAL A 153 11.92 -1.75 -5.20
C VAL A 153 11.44 -0.60 -6.07
N ALA A 154 12.33 -0.01 -6.88
CA ALA A 154 11.98 1.08 -7.79
C ALA A 154 10.97 0.64 -8.86
N GLY A 155 11.22 -0.49 -9.51
CA GLY A 155 10.32 -1.06 -10.51
C GLY A 155 8.96 -1.43 -9.92
N ALA A 156 8.96 -2.09 -8.77
CA ALA A 156 7.73 -2.43 -8.04
C ALA A 156 6.95 -1.18 -7.61
N GLY A 157 7.65 -0.15 -7.13
CA GLY A 157 7.05 1.14 -6.78
C GLY A 157 6.37 1.80 -7.97
N LEU A 158 7.01 1.79 -9.14
CA LEU A 158 6.43 2.35 -10.36
C LEU A 158 5.17 1.57 -10.79
N ILE A 159 5.22 0.24 -10.76
CA ILE A 159 4.07 -0.61 -11.11
C ILE A 159 2.93 -0.41 -10.09
N ALA A 160 3.25 -0.32 -8.80
CA ALA A 160 2.27 -0.04 -7.76
C ALA A 160 1.66 1.36 -7.88
N ALA A 161 2.44 2.37 -8.29
CA ALA A 161 1.92 3.71 -8.58
C ALA A 161 0.95 3.70 -9.76
N LEU A 162 1.25 2.96 -10.82
CA LEU A 162 0.32 2.73 -11.94
C LEU A 162 -0.96 2.00 -11.48
N ALA A 163 -0.82 0.99 -10.63
CA ALA A 163 -1.96 0.29 -10.03
C ALA A 163 -2.82 1.23 -9.18
N ALA A 164 -2.21 2.08 -8.36
CA ALA A 164 -2.91 3.11 -7.60
C ALA A 164 -3.62 4.11 -8.54
N TRP A 165 -2.97 4.54 -9.60
CA TRP A 165 -3.59 5.43 -10.60
C TRP A 165 -4.80 4.79 -11.28
N LEU A 166 -4.71 3.51 -11.70
CA LEU A 166 -5.85 2.76 -12.25
C LEU A 166 -6.99 2.63 -11.24
N HIS A 167 -6.66 2.33 -9.98
CA HIS A 167 -7.64 2.27 -8.90
C HIS A 167 -8.30 3.63 -8.68
N TRP A 168 -7.53 4.74 -8.71
CA TRP A 168 -8.09 6.08 -8.62
C TRP A 168 -9.05 6.40 -9.78
N LEU A 169 -8.69 6.06 -11.00
CA LEU A 169 -9.58 6.27 -12.15
C LEU A 169 -10.92 5.55 -11.98
N ARG A 170 -10.89 4.35 -11.38
CA ARG A 170 -12.05 3.48 -11.24
C ARG A 170 -12.93 3.83 -10.05
N PHE A 171 -12.34 4.06 -8.88
CA PHE A 171 -13.06 4.13 -7.60
C PHE A 171 -13.07 5.51 -6.96
N LYS A 172 -12.12 6.39 -7.31
CA LYS A 172 -12.00 7.77 -6.77
C LYS A 172 -11.94 7.84 -5.22
N VAL A 173 -11.29 6.88 -4.59
CA VAL A 173 -11.09 6.85 -3.13
C VAL A 173 -9.93 7.78 -2.75
N PRO A 174 -10.10 8.76 -1.84
CA PRO A 174 -9.07 9.78 -1.56
C PRO A 174 -7.71 9.24 -1.15
N ILE A 175 -7.65 8.22 -0.28
CA ILE A 175 -6.41 7.57 0.17
C ILE A 175 -5.59 6.96 -0.98
N THR A 176 -6.19 6.72 -2.16
CA THR A 176 -5.47 6.17 -3.33
C THR A 176 -4.35 7.09 -3.78
N ILE A 177 -4.51 8.41 -3.65
CA ILE A 177 -3.46 9.38 -3.98
C ILE A 177 -2.28 9.24 -3.02
N ALA A 178 -2.54 9.03 -1.72
CA ALA A 178 -1.48 8.77 -0.75
C ALA A 178 -0.77 7.44 -1.01
N ALA A 179 -1.50 6.38 -1.36
CA ALA A 179 -0.90 5.09 -1.76
C ALA A 179 -0.01 5.24 -3.00
N GLY A 180 -0.45 6.03 -4.00
CA GLY A 180 0.36 6.38 -5.17
C GLY A 180 1.61 7.18 -4.82
N ALA A 181 1.50 8.16 -3.91
CA ALA A 181 2.64 8.95 -3.41
C ALA A 181 3.64 8.06 -2.67
N ALA A 182 3.18 7.13 -1.82
CA ALA A 182 4.03 6.15 -1.14
C ALA A 182 4.79 5.27 -2.15
N ALA A 183 4.10 4.77 -3.18
CA ALA A 183 4.70 3.95 -4.23
C ALA A 183 5.76 4.73 -5.04
N LEU A 184 5.49 5.99 -5.38
CA LEU A 184 6.47 6.86 -6.05
C LEU A 184 7.66 7.20 -5.14
N SER A 185 7.43 7.39 -3.83
CA SER A 185 8.51 7.57 -2.85
C SER A 185 9.40 6.33 -2.80
N ALA A 186 8.82 5.12 -2.78
CA ALA A 186 9.57 3.87 -2.85
C ALA A 186 10.39 3.76 -4.14
N THR A 187 9.83 4.18 -5.29
CA THR A 187 10.54 4.26 -6.56
C THR A 187 11.77 5.18 -6.46
N ALA A 188 11.59 6.40 -5.97
CA ALA A 188 12.67 7.38 -5.85
C ALA A 188 13.77 6.91 -4.89
N ILE A 189 13.38 6.36 -3.73
CA ILE A 189 14.31 5.82 -2.73
C ILE A 189 15.08 4.63 -3.31
N GLY A 190 14.38 3.69 -3.97
CA GLY A 190 15.01 2.52 -4.60
C GLY A 190 16.04 2.91 -5.66
N LEU A 191 15.73 3.87 -6.54
CA LEU A 191 16.66 4.40 -7.53
C LEU A 191 17.86 5.09 -6.89
N ALA A 192 17.63 5.92 -5.85
CA ALA A 192 18.70 6.61 -5.14
C ALA A 192 19.65 5.61 -4.45
N LEU A 193 19.13 4.60 -3.76
CA LEU A 193 19.93 3.55 -3.13
C LEU A 193 20.71 2.73 -4.15
N SER A 194 20.13 2.44 -5.32
CA SER A 194 20.83 1.74 -6.41
C SER A 194 21.97 2.60 -6.99
N ALA A 195 21.74 3.90 -7.17
CA ALA A 195 22.77 4.81 -7.65
C ALA A 195 23.94 4.96 -6.65
N LEU A 196 23.66 4.84 -5.37
CA LEU A 196 24.63 4.91 -4.28
C LEU A 196 25.26 3.55 -3.93
N ALA A 197 24.78 2.45 -4.54
CA ALA A 197 25.25 1.10 -4.24
C ALA A 197 26.77 0.89 -4.40
N PRO A 198 27.47 1.51 -5.41
CA PRO A 198 28.91 1.36 -5.56
C PRO A 198 29.74 2.11 -4.50
N LEU A 199 29.13 3.01 -3.74
CA LEU A 199 29.83 3.80 -2.74
C LEU A 199 29.91 3.04 -1.42
N ASP A 200 31.09 3.10 -0.75
CA ASP A 200 31.29 2.55 0.59
C ASP A 200 30.74 3.51 1.65
N ILE A 201 29.43 3.53 1.80
CA ILE A 201 28.68 4.41 2.70
C ILE A 201 27.67 3.63 3.51
N ASP A 202 27.32 4.13 4.69
CA ASP A 202 26.26 3.54 5.52
C ASP A 202 24.88 3.71 4.84
N LYS A 203 24.48 2.69 4.10
CA LYS A 203 23.20 2.66 3.37
C LYS A 203 21.99 2.76 4.29
N GLY A 204 22.09 2.31 5.55
CA GLY A 204 21.00 2.38 6.52
C GLY A 204 20.67 3.82 6.89
N ASN A 205 21.67 4.60 7.27
CA ASN A 205 21.49 6.02 7.57
C ASN A 205 21.02 6.82 6.35
N ILE A 206 21.55 6.52 5.17
CA ILE A 206 21.13 7.20 3.94
C ILE A 206 19.67 6.87 3.60
N ALA A 207 19.23 5.62 3.77
CA ALA A 207 17.84 5.25 3.54
C ALA A 207 16.89 6.07 4.44
N LEU A 208 17.24 6.30 5.72
CA LEU A 208 16.46 7.15 6.62
C LEU A 208 16.39 8.59 6.14
N TRP A 209 17.53 9.17 5.68
CA TRP A 209 17.52 10.52 5.11
C TRP A 209 16.71 10.61 3.82
N LEU A 210 16.74 9.60 2.96
CA LEU A 210 15.92 9.54 1.75
C LEU A 210 14.43 9.46 2.09
N VAL A 211 14.06 8.68 3.11
CA VAL A 211 12.68 8.62 3.61
C VAL A 211 12.25 9.99 4.14
N PHE A 212 13.09 10.64 4.94
CA PHE A 212 12.82 11.98 5.45
C PHE A 212 12.59 13.01 4.32
N VAL A 213 13.48 13.04 3.32
CA VAL A 213 13.35 13.95 2.16
C VAL A 213 12.09 13.64 1.37
N ALA A 214 11.79 12.35 1.15
CA ALA A 214 10.54 11.94 0.51
C ALA A 214 9.31 12.36 1.34
N GLY A 215 9.38 12.26 2.67
CA GLY A 215 8.35 12.75 3.59
C GLY A 215 8.09 14.24 3.44
N LEU A 216 9.15 15.05 3.39
CA LEU A 216 9.03 16.50 3.14
C LEU A 216 8.39 16.80 1.77
N ALA A 217 8.74 16.03 0.73
CA ALA A 217 8.13 16.19 -0.59
C ALA A 217 6.63 15.83 -0.58
N VAL A 218 6.24 14.74 0.10
CA VAL A 218 4.84 14.35 0.30
C VAL A 218 4.10 15.40 1.11
N PHE A 219 4.71 15.94 2.17
CA PHE A 219 4.14 17.03 2.97
C PHE A 219 3.90 18.28 2.12
N ALA A 220 4.89 18.70 1.32
CA ALA A 220 4.73 19.85 0.40
C ALA A 220 3.62 19.60 -0.63
N PHE A 221 3.48 18.38 -1.10
CA PHE A 221 2.39 17.97 -2.00
C PHE A 221 1.04 18.01 -1.29
N ALA A 222 0.95 17.57 -0.02
CA ALA A 222 -0.24 17.67 0.81
C ALA A 222 -0.67 19.13 1.02
N MET A 223 0.28 20.02 1.35
CA MET A 223 0.03 21.46 1.50
C MET A 223 -0.53 22.09 0.22
N ARG A 224 -0.06 21.66 -0.95
CA ARG A 224 -0.60 22.12 -2.23
C ARG A 224 -2.08 21.76 -2.40
N TRP A 225 -2.50 20.58 -1.93
CA TRP A 225 -3.91 20.16 -1.97
C TRP A 225 -4.76 20.95 -0.97
N ASP A 226 -4.26 21.21 0.25
CA ASP A 226 -4.93 22.03 1.26
C ASP A 226 -5.17 23.46 0.78
N LEU A 227 -4.16 24.08 0.16
CA LEU A 227 -4.26 25.45 -0.36
C LEU A 227 -5.28 25.58 -1.51
N GLN A 228 -5.65 24.49 -2.17
CA GLN A 228 -6.64 24.47 -3.25
C GLN A 228 -8.09 24.35 -2.75
N ASP A 229 -8.30 24.00 -1.48
CA ASP A 229 -9.62 23.86 -0.88
C ASP A 229 -9.65 24.36 0.57
N PRO A 230 -9.43 25.69 0.79
CA PRO A 230 -9.40 26.27 2.13
C PRO A 230 -10.71 26.08 2.92
N ALA A 231 -11.83 25.97 2.19
CA ALA A 231 -13.15 25.77 2.79
C ALA A 231 -13.45 24.31 3.15
N ARG A 232 -12.55 23.37 2.80
CA ARG A 232 -12.66 21.92 3.06
C ARG A 232 -14.00 21.32 2.62
N THR A 233 -14.53 21.77 1.49
CA THR A 233 -15.84 21.37 0.97
C THR A 233 -15.77 20.28 -0.09
N THR A 234 -14.57 19.97 -0.58
CA THR A 234 -14.36 19.03 -1.68
C THR A 234 -13.53 17.82 -1.23
N ARG A 235 -13.48 16.77 -2.09
CA ARG A 235 -12.60 15.61 -1.88
C ARG A 235 -11.10 15.94 -1.81
N ARG A 236 -10.73 17.20 -2.12
CA ARG A 236 -9.32 17.62 -2.07
C ARG A 236 -8.80 17.69 -0.64
N SER A 237 -9.64 18.11 0.30
CA SER A 237 -9.29 18.09 1.72
C SER A 237 -9.07 16.68 2.24
N ASP A 238 -9.89 15.70 1.81
CA ASP A 238 -9.70 14.29 2.17
C ASP A 238 -8.36 13.75 1.62
N VAL A 239 -8.00 14.12 0.39
CA VAL A 239 -6.70 13.74 -0.20
C VAL A 239 -5.55 14.36 0.58
N ALA A 240 -5.64 15.65 0.91
CA ALA A 240 -4.63 16.35 1.70
C ALA A 240 -4.43 15.68 3.06
N PHE A 241 -5.52 15.32 3.75
CA PHE A 241 -5.47 14.61 5.02
C PHE A 241 -4.67 13.29 4.90
N TRP A 242 -4.97 12.45 3.91
CA TRP A 242 -4.27 11.17 3.73
C TRP A 242 -2.80 11.36 3.36
N LEU A 243 -2.46 12.41 2.61
CA LEU A 243 -1.08 12.76 2.30
C LEU A 243 -0.32 13.24 3.55
N HIS A 244 -0.94 14.06 4.41
CA HIS A 244 -0.34 14.45 5.70
C HIS A 244 -0.13 13.24 6.60
N LEU A 245 -1.10 12.32 6.66
CA LEU A 245 -0.99 11.09 7.44
C LEU A 245 0.14 10.19 6.93
N LEU A 246 0.39 10.15 5.62
CA LEU A 246 1.53 9.46 5.03
C LEU A 246 2.85 10.16 5.37
N ALA A 247 2.92 11.49 5.25
CA ALA A 247 4.14 12.25 5.45
C ALA A 247 4.62 12.22 6.91
N ALA A 248 3.71 12.23 7.88
CA ALA A 248 4.01 12.34 9.31
C ALA A 248 5.02 11.28 9.82
N PRO A 249 4.87 9.97 9.55
CA PRO A 249 5.84 8.97 10.00
C PRO A 249 7.14 8.95 9.18
N MET A 250 7.21 9.67 8.06
CA MET A 250 8.39 9.74 7.20
C MET A 250 9.32 10.90 7.61
N ILE A 251 8.80 11.89 8.35
CA ILE A 251 9.51 13.05 8.88
C ILE A 251 9.96 12.79 10.31
#